data_1fd7e83d3bb5984296c3d24ba3aec64f
#
_entry.id   1fd7e83d3bb5984296c3d24ba3aec64f
#
_cell.length_a   1.000
_cell.length_b   1.000
_cell.length_c   1.000
_cell.angle_alpha   90.00
_cell.angle_beta   90.00
_cell.angle_gamma   90.00
#
_symmetry.space_group_name_H-M   'P 1'
#
loop_
_entity.id
_entity.type
_entity.pdbx_description
1 polymer ?
#
loop_
_entity_poly.entity_id
_entity_poly.type
_entity_poly.pdbx_seq_one_letter_code
_entity_poly.pdbx_strand_id
1 'polypeptide(L)'
;MHYLITGHSGFKGSWLSLLLHKRGHRVSGISLNTEVNSIYKQDKFRKILENDIVCDIRDYKNLVNHFNHVNPEIIIHLAAQSLVRESYQDPLTTYETNVMGTINVLKASQSLKNLETQIIITTDKVYKNSNKRTGYIESDPLGGHDPYSSSKAMADLATQSWLASFENVPTAIIRAGNVIGGGDKAKDRLIPDLIQSFDLGQKPYLRSPNAVRPWQFVLDCLNGYLLVVDSLLSGQSSSIWNIGPDYEYIRTVADVTKLAGQVWGNAAGWELDSSVQPHEDNFLLLNSDKARRNLGWKEKLSFEESVEWTINWYKNVRSGADPLIEAKKNIDKFELINL
;
A
#
# COMPACT_ATOMS: atom_id res chain seq x y z
N MET A 1 10.74 13.28 14.23
CA MET A 1 11.20 13.18 12.84
C MET A 1 10.19 13.83 11.91
N HIS A 2 10.63 14.34 10.77
CA HIS A 2 9.78 14.90 9.72
C HIS A 2 9.71 13.94 8.52
N TYR A 3 8.54 13.41 8.27
CA TYR A 3 8.27 12.48 7.17
C TYR A 3 7.68 13.21 5.97
N LEU A 4 8.15 12.90 4.77
CA LEU A 4 7.51 13.25 3.50
C LEU A 4 6.93 11.98 2.86
N ILE A 5 5.62 11.96 2.65
CA ILE A 5 4.92 10.85 2.03
C ILE A 5 4.46 11.25 0.63
N THR A 6 5.00 10.64 -0.40
CA THR A 6 4.40 10.77 -1.73
C THR A 6 3.20 9.81 -1.85
N GLY A 7 2.09 10.28 -2.38
CA GLY A 7 0.84 9.49 -2.42
C GLY A 7 0.07 9.48 -1.09
N HIS A 8 0.25 10.50 -0.25
CA HIS A 8 -0.38 10.63 1.07
C HIS A 8 -1.91 10.69 1.03
N SER A 9 -2.50 11.16 -0.06
CA SER A 9 -3.97 11.21 -0.25
C SER A 9 -4.59 9.86 -0.60
N GLY A 10 -3.78 8.88 -0.99
CA GLY A 10 -4.21 7.52 -1.31
C GLY A 10 -4.56 6.69 -0.06
N PHE A 11 -5.04 5.44 -0.28
CA PHE A 11 -5.45 4.54 0.79
C PHE A 11 -4.36 4.33 1.86
N LYS A 12 -3.23 3.74 1.51
CA LYS A 12 -2.13 3.51 2.47
C LYS A 12 -1.51 4.81 2.97
N GLY A 13 -1.39 5.82 2.11
CA GLY A 13 -0.79 7.10 2.48
C GLY A 13 -1.56 7.85 3.55
N SER A 14 -2.89 7.85 3.51
CA SER A 14 -3.69 8.51 4.54
C SER A 14 -3.64 7.77 5.89
N TRP A 15 -3.66 6.44 5.89
CA TRP A 15 -3.45 5.66 7.12
C TRP A 15 -2.06 5.88 7.72
N LEU A 16 -1.02 5.89 6.87
CA LEU A 16 0.35 6.15 7.31
C LEU A 16 0.52 7.54 7.91
N SER A 17 -0.02 8.56 7.24
CA SER A 17 0.03 9.94 7.73
C SER A 17 -0.63 10.06 9.11
N LEU A 18 -1.76 9.40 9.29
CA LEU A 18 -2.49 9.42 10.55
C LEU A 18 -1.73 8.67 11.67
N LEU A 19 -1.15 7.50 11.35
CA LEU A 19 -0.36 6.71 12.28
C LEU A 19 0.90 7.47 12.74
N LEU A 20 1.64 8.08 11.81
CA LEU A 20 2.82 8.87 12.11
C LEU A 20 2.50 10.11 12.95
N HIS A 21 1.44 10.83 12.59
CA HIS A 21 0.99 11.98 13.38
C HIS A 21 0.61 11.57 14.81
N LYS A 22 -0.08 10.44 14.98
CA LYS A 22 -0.40 9.90 16.31
C LYS A 22 0.85 9.55 17.11
N ARG A 23 1.90 9.05 16.47
CA ARG A 23 3.20 8.77 17.09
C ARG A 23 4.05 10.04 17.34
N GLY A 24 3.49 11.24 17.11
CA GLY A 24 4.15 12.51 17.38
C GLY A 24 5.14 12.99 16.33
N HIS A 25 5.09 12.43 15.12
CA HIS A 25 5.94 12.85 14.01
C HIS A 25 5.30 13.98 13.21
N ARG A 26 6.12 14.85 12.62
CA ARG A 26 5.68 15.83 11.60
C ARG A 26 5.50 15.09 10.27
N VAL A 27 4.42 15.37 9.57
CA VAL A 27 4.08 14.73 8.32
C VAL A 27 3.76 15.75 7.26
N SER A 28 4.47 15.68 6.14
CA SER A 28 4.15 16.40 4.91
C SER A 28 3.77 15.40 3.81
N GLY A 29 2.90 15.80 2.90
CA GLY A 29 2.44 14.95 1.83
C GLY A 29 2.52 15.59 0.46
N ILE A 30 2.88 14.81 -0.56
CA ILE A 30 2.81 15.17 -1.98
C ILE A 30 1.96 14.13 -2.70
N SER A 31 0.92 14.57 -3.41
CA SER A 31 0.11 13.67 -4.26
C SER A 31 -0.65 14.46 -5.32
N LEU A 32 -1.27 13.75 -6.24
CA LEU A 32 -2.31 14.34 -7.09
C LEU A 32 -3.54 14.67 -6.24
N ASN A 33 -4.33 15.63 -6.69
CA ASN A 33 -5.64 15.94 -6.10
C ASN A 33 -6.63 14.85 -6.51
N THR A 34 -6.59 13.72 -5.82
CA THR A 34 -7.46 12.58 -6.09
C THR A 34 -8.55 12.46 -5.04
N GLU A 35 -9.78 12.31 -5.49
CA GLU A 35 -10.94 12.18 -4.60
C GLU A 35 -11.17 10.75 -4.05
N VAL A 36 -10.19 9.87 -4.15
CA VAL A 36 -10.41 8.41 -3.99
C VAL A 36 -10.54 7.97 -2.54
N ASN A 37 -9.90 8.65 -1.57
CA ASN A 37 -9.91 8.21 -0.18
C ASN A 37 -10.84 9.03 0.72
N SER A 38 -11.69 8.35 1.51
CA SER A 38 -12.65 9.02 2.39
C SER A 38 -12.02 9.63 3.65
N ILE A 39 -10.87 9.14 4.10
CA ILE A 39 -10.16 9.68 5.25
C ILE A 39 -9.50 11.02 4.87
N TYR A 40 -8.81 11.06 3.74
CA TYR A 40 -8.16 12.28 3.25
C TYR A 40 -9.15 13.42 2.96
N LYS A 41 -10.37 13.11 2.50
CA LYS A 41 -11.41 14.12 2.25
C LYS A 41 -11.83 14.92 3.48
N GLN A 42 -11.52 14.44 4.68
CA GLN A 42 -11.87 15.15 5.91
C GLN A 42 -10.95 16.36 6.11
N ASP A 43 -11.51 17.57 6.25
CA ASP A 43 -10.73 18.79 6.49
C ASP A 43 -9.84 18.69 7.74
N LYS A 44 -10.32 17.96 8.75
CA LYS A 44 -9.54 17.67 9.96
C LYS A 44 -8.31 16.82 9.70
N PHE A 45 -8.34 15.94 8.67
CA PHE A 45 -7.17 15.17 8.27
C PHE A 45 -6.11 16.07 7.66
N ARG A 46 -6.48 16.95 6.73
CA ARG A 46 -5.52 17.87 6.10
C ARG A 46 -4.82 18.79 7.12
N LYS A 47 -5.51 19.13 8.22
CA LYS A 47 -4.93 19.94 9.31
C LYS A 47 -3.87 19.22 10.15
N ILE A 48 -3.72 17.89 10.05
CA ILE A 48 -2.62 17.18 10.72
C ILE A 48 -1.33 17.20 9.90
N LEU A 49 -1.40 17.57 8.63
CA LEU A 49 -0.24 17.68 7.75
C LEU A 49 0.42 19.04 7.93
N GLU A 50 1.75 19.05 8.01
CA GLU A 50 2.53 20.30 8.02
C GLU A 50 2.49 20.94 6.63
N ASN A 51 2.58 20.12 5.57
CA ASN A 51 2.40 20.55 4.19
C ASN A 51 1.51 19.53 3.45
N ASP A 52 0.47 20.00 2.80
CA ASP A 52 -0.43 19.25 1.92
C ASP A 52 -0.26 19.77 0.49
N ILE A 53 0.58 19.10 -0.30
CA ILE A 53 1.07 19.59 -1.58
C ILE A 53 0.46 18.78 -2.73
N VAL A 54 -0.14 19.50 -3.68
CA VAL A 54 -0.59 18.90 -4.94
C VAL A 54 0.53 19.02 -5.96
N CYS A 55 1.14 17.87 -6.33
CA CYS A 55 2.18 17.80 -7.34
C CYS A 55 2.21 16.40 -7.97
N ASP A 56 2.39 16.37 -9.29
CA ASP A 56 2.64 15.13 -10.03
C ASP A 56 4.13 14.75 -9.90
N ILE A 57 4.42 13.53 -9.48
CA ILE A 57 5.81 13.03 -9.37
C ILE A 57 6.53 12.92 -10.72
N ARG A 58 5.79 12.99 -11.84
CA ARG A 58 6.34 13.06 -13.19
C ARG A 58 6.92 14.45 -13.51
N ASP A 59 6.43 15.48 -12.84
CA ASP A 59 6.96 16.86 -12.95
C ASP A 59 8.19 17.03 -12.05
N TYR A 60 9.34 16.59 -12.56
CA TYR A 60 10.61 16.62 -11.84
C TYR A 60 10.96 18.01 -11.29
N LYS A 61 10.74 19.07 -12.09
CA LYS A 61 11.12 20.45 -11.70
C LYS A 61 10.34 20.92 -10.47
N ASN A 62 9.02 20.74 -10.47
CA ASN A 62 8.17 21.10 -9.34
C ASN A 62 8.41 20.17 -8.14
N LEU A 63 8.64 18.88 -8.39
CA LEU A 63 8.92 17.90 -7.33
C LEU A 63 10.20 18.29 -6.54
N VAL A 64 11.29 18.65 -7.22
CA VAL A 64 12.54 19.13 -6.59
C VAL A 64 12.30 20.38 -5.75
N ASN A 65 11.55 21.34 -6.27
CA ASN A 65 11.23 22.56 -5.52
C ASN A 65 10.48 22.25 -4.22
N HIS A 66 9.48 21.36 -4.27
CA HIS A 66 8.73 20.95 -3.11
C HIS A 66 9.57 20.13 -2.12
N PHE A 67 10.42 19.23 -2.60
CA PHE A 67 11.34 18.46 -1.76
C PHE A 67 12.27 19.39 -0.98
N ASN A 68 12.89 20.35 -1.64
CA ASN A 68 13.76 21.35 -1.01
C ASN A 68 13.00 22.25 -0.02
N HIS A 69 11.76 22.62 -0.32
CA HIS A 69 10.91 23.40 0.58
C HIS A 69 10.58 22.63 1.87
N VAL A 70 10.18 21.36 1.74
CA VAL A 70 9.84 20.50 2.88
C VAL A 70 11.09 20.06 3.65
N ASN A 71 12.17 19.76 2.95
CA ASN A 71 13.47 19.29 3.46
C ASN A 71 13.33 18.23 4.58
N PRO A 72 12.70 17.07 4.29
CA PRO A 72 12.34 16.06 5.28
C PRO A 72 13.56 15.27 5.76
N GLU A 73 13.41 14.58 6.91
CA GLU A 73 14.38 13.61 7.43
C GLU A 73 14.14 12.21 6.84
N ILE A 74 12.87 11.89 6.50
CA ILE A 74 12.49 10.56 5.99
C ILE A 74 11.54 10.73 4.83
N ILE A 75 11.77 9.95 3.74
CA ILE A 75 10.86 9.85 2.61
C ILE A 75 10.23 8.46 2.54
N ILE A 76 8.89 8.40 2.39
CA ILE A 76 8.15 7.18 2.08
C ILE A 76 7.44 7.37 0.74
N HIS A 77 7.95 6.69 -0.30
CA HIS A 77 7.41 6.80 -1.65
C HIS A 77 6.30 5.78 -1.90
N LEU A 78 5.04 6.23 -1.81
CA LEU A 78 3.83 5.44 -2.06
C LEU A 78 3.12 5.83 -3.37
N ALA A 79 3.43 7.00 -3.95
CA ALA A 79 2.78 7.48 -5.16
C ALA A 79 2.98 6.51 -6.33
N ALA A 80 1.89 6.06 -6.93
CA ALA A 80 1.90 5.16 -8.08
C ALA A 80 0.52 5.17 -8.76
N GLN A 81 0.47 4.84 -10.06
CA GLN A 81 -0.71 4.28 -10.67
C GLN A 81 -0.80 2.82 -10.22
N SER A 82 -1.81 2.46 -9.41
CA SER A 82 -1.86 1.20 -8.66
C SER A 82 -2.93 0.21 -9.14
N LEU A 83 -3.68 0.54 -10.18
CA LEU A 83 -4.80 -0.24 -10.68
C LEU A 83 -4.39 -1.05 -11.92
N VAL A 84 -4.48 -2.37 -11.80
CA VAL A 84 -4.09 -3.29 -12.89
C VAL A 84 -4.94 -3.03 -14.14
N ARG A 85 -6.26 -2.89 -14.01
CA ARG A 85 -7.14 -2.67 -15.17
C ARG A 85 -6.89 -1.33 -15.86
N GLU A 86 -6.66 -0.28 -15.10
CA GLU A 86 -6.29 1.04 -15.63
C GLU A 86 -4.99 0.97 -16.44
N SER A 87 -4.03 0.13 -16.00
CA SER A 87 -2.76 -0.04 -16.72
C SER A 87 -2.90 -0.65 -18.12
N TYR A 88 -3.97 -1.41 -18.36
CA TYR A 88 -4.31 -1.89 -19.71
C TYR A 88 -4.94 -0.80 -20.58
N GLN A 89 -5.65 0.15 -19.97
CA GLN A 89 -6.29 1.25 -20.68
C GLN A 89 -5.30 2.37 -20.98
N ASP A 90 -4.44 2.70 -20.02
CA ASP A 90 -3.39 3.71 -20.17
C ASP A 90 -2.03 3.20 -19.69
N PRO A 91 -1.36 2.38 -20.49
CA PRO A 91 -0.04 1.87 -20.15
C PRO A 91 1.04 2.95 -20.10
N LEU A 92 0.97 4.00 -20.95
CA LEU A 92 1.97 5.05 -20.97
C LEU A 92 2.00 5.81 -19.65
N THR A 93 0.88 6.33 -19.19
CA THR A 93 0.78 7.00 -17.89
C THR A 93 1.20 6.05 -16.75
N THR A 94 0.91 4.76 -16.86
CA THR A 94 1.34 3.76 -15.87
C THR A 94 2.86 3.66 -15.79
N TYR A 95 3.57 3.54 -16.90
CA TYR A 95 5.03 3.49 -16.92
C TYR A 95 5.65 4.84 -16.54
N GLU A 96 5.15 5.95 -17.06
CA GLU A 96 5.64 7.28 -16.69
C GLU A 96 5.53 7.53 -15.18
N THR A 97 4.39 7.20 -14.58
CA THR A 97 4.18 7.40 -13.15
C THR A 97 5.03 6.44 -12.32
N ASN A 98 4.98 5.14 -12.61
CA ASN A 98 5.58 4.14 -11.74
C ASN A 98 7.10 4.05 -11.90
N VAL A 99 7.61 4.20 -13.12
CA VAL A 99 9.06 4.11 -13.40
C VAL A 99 9.71 5.48 -13.32
N MET A 100 9.30 6.40 -14.20
CA MET A 100 9.93 7.71 -14.26
C MET A 100 9.64 8.54 -13.01
N GLY A 101 8.41 8.46 -12.46
CA GLY A 101 8.08 9.11 -11.20
C GLY A 101 8.94 8.63 -10.04
N THR A 102 9.22 7.32 -9.94
CA THR A 102 10.13 6.77 -8.93
C THR A 102 11.57 7.27 -9.14
N ILE A 103 12.07 7.30 -10.37
CA ILE A 103 13.39 7.86 -10.70
C ILE A 103 13.47 9.34 -10.32
N ASN A 104 12.42 10.11 -10.61
CA ASN A 104 12.33 11.53 -10.23
C ASN A 104 12.41 11.71 -8.71
N VAL A 105 11.72 10.88 -7.94
CA VAL A 105 11.80 10.89 -6.47
C VAL A 105 13.21 10.60 -5.99
N LEU A 106 13.84 9.54 -6.48
CA LEU A 106 15.23 9.19 -6.16
C LEU A 106 16.20 10.32 -6.52
N LYS A 107 16.01 10.95 -7.68
CA LYS A 107 16.86 12.07 -8.12
C LYS A 107 16.63 13.33 -7.29
N ALA A 108 15.39 13.66 -6.95
CA ALA A 108 15.06 14.80 -6.13
C ALA A 108 15.60 14.64 -4.70
N SER A 109 15.58 13.43 -4.15
CA SER A 109 16.07 13.15 -2.80
C SER A 109 17.56 13.39 -2.62
N GLN A 110 18.38 13.28 -3.69
CA GLN A 110 19.81 13.52 -3.63
C GLN A 110 20.21 14.96 -3.27
N SER A 111 19.31 15.94 -3.47
CA SER A 111 19.58 17.34 -3.15
C SER A 111 19.29 17.70 -1.67
N LEU A 112 18.68 16.79 -0.93
CA LEU A 112 18.23 17.04 0.45
C LEU A 112 19.37 16.87 1.45
N LYS A 113 19.57 17.88 2.29
CA LYS A 113 20.65 17.88 3.29
C LYS A 113 20.28 17.17 4.59
N ASN A 114 18.99 17.15 4.93
CA ASN A 114 18.50 16.60 6.18
C ASN A 114 17.97 15.16 6.03
N LEU A 115 17.94 14.64 4.81
CA LEU A 115 17.42 13.30 4.56
C LEU A 115 18.34 12.23 5.17
N GLU A 116 17.82 11.45 6.09
CA GLU A 116 18.54 10.37 6.77
C GLU A 116 18.27 9.02 6.11
N THR A 117 17.03 8.79 5.63
CA THR A 117 16.66 7.54 4.99
C THR A 117 15.43 7.69 4.10
N GLN A 118 15.25 6.72 3.18
CA GLN A 118 14.04 6.64 2.35
C GLN A 118 13.61 5.20 2.08
N ILE A 119 12.33 5.00 1.87
CA ILE A 119 11.79 3.71 1.43
C ILE A 119 10.95 3.86 0.17
N ILE A 120 11.13 2.93 -0.76
CA ILE A 120 10.41 2.86 -2.04
C ILE A 120 9.45 1.67 -2.00
N ILE A 121 8.16 1.96 -2.14
CA ILE A 121 7.13 0.92 -2.04
C ILE A 121 6.80 0.37 -3.43
N THR A 122 6.99 -0.93 -3.58
CA THR A 122 6.58 -1.69 -4.75
C THR A 122 5.45 -2.66 -4.40
N THR A 123 5.39 -3.83 -5.00
CA THR A 123 4.29 -4.79 -4.86
C THR A 123 4.82 -6.23 -4.93
N ASP A 124 4.05 -7.18 -4.43
CA ASP A 124 4.25 -8.61 -4.63
C ASP A 124 4.22 -9.01 -6.12
N LYS A 125 3.52 -8.25 -6.95
CA LYS A 125 3.40 -8.48 -8.40
C LYS A 125 4.67 -8.18 -9.21
N VAL A 126 5.76 -7.73 -8.56
CA VAL A 126 7.06 -7.52 -9.22
C VAL A 126 7.76 -8.83 -9.60
N TYR A 127 7.40 -9.93 -8.97
CA TYR A 127 8.03 -11.22 -9.23
C TYR A 127 7.58 -11.84 -10.54
N LYS A 128 8.49 -12.51 -11.23
CA LYS A 128 8.14 -13.39 -12.35
C LYS A 128 7.30 -14.55 -11.83
N ASN A 129 5.99 -14.49 -12.04
CA ASN A 129 5.08 -15.45 -11.46
C ASN A 129 5.22 -16.84 -12.08
N SER A 130 5.55 -17.82 -11.24
CA SER A 130 5.66 -19.25 -11.55
C SER A 130 4.73 -20.10 -10.67
N ASN A 131 3.72 -19.47 -10.04
CA ASN A 131 2.81 -20.11 -9.07
C ASN A 131 3.56 -20.78 -7.89
N LYS A 132 4.64 -20.15 -7.42
CA LYS A 132 5.51 -20.63 -6.34
C LYS A 132 4.75 -20.74 -5.03
N ARG A 133 4.46 -21.97 -4.58
CA ARG A 133 3.65 -22.23 -3.39
C ARG A 133 4.35 -21.93 -2.05
N THR A 134 5.67 -21.87 -2.03
CA THR A 134 6.46 -21.49 -0.84
C THR A 134 6.58 -19.99 -0.63
N GLY A 135 5.92 -19.19 -1.49
CA GLY A 135 6.07 -17.72 -1.52
C GLY A 135 7.38 -17.28 -2.17
N TYR A 136 7.36 -16.06 -2.70
CA TYR A 136 8.54 -15.42 -3.29
C TYR A 136 9.42 -14.81 -2.21
N ILE A 137 10.73 -15.05 -2.28
CA ILE A 137 11.75 -14.41 -1.45
C ILE A 137 12.38 -13.22 -2.20
N GLU A 138 13.07 -12.35 -1.50
CA GLU A 138 13.59 -11.10 -2.05
C GLU A 138 14.58 -11.28 -3.21
N SER A 139 15.26 -12.43 -3.29
CA SER A 139 16.22 -12.78 -4.35
C SER A 139 15.58 -13.47 -5.57
N ASP A 140 14.28 -13.75 -5.54
CA ASP A 140 13.61 -14.38 -6.68
C ASP A 140 13.54 -13.42 -7.89
N PRO A 141 13.56 -13.96 -9.13
CA PRO A 141 13.55 -13.15 -10.35
C PRO A 141 12.33 -12.22 -10.45
N LEU A 142 12.58 -10.99 -10.91
CA LEU A 142 11.54 -10.01 -11.20
C LEU A 142 11.00 -10.18 -12.63
N GLY A 143 9.74 -9.75 -12.85
CA GLY A 143 9.12 -9.72 -14.16
C GLY A 143 7.60 -9.73 -14.07
N GLY A 144 6.95 -8.63 -14.43
CA GLY A 144 5.49 -8.50 -14.45
C GLY A 144 4.90 -8.94 -15.79
N HIS A 145 3.70 -9.53 -15.78
CA HIS A 145 3.00 -9.95 -16.99
C HIS A 145 2.13 -8.82 -17.57
N ASP A 146 1.50 -8.02 -16.73
CA ASP A 146 0.68 -6.88 -17.13
C ASP A 146 1.45 -5.55 -17.00
N PRO A 147 0.97 -4.43 -17.60
CA PRO A 147 1.68 -3.15 -17.57
C PRO A 147 1.91 -2.60 -16.16
N TYR A 148 0.96 -2.81 -15.22
CA TYR A 148 1.14 -2.42 -13.83
C TYR A 148 2.28 -3.21 -13.16
N SER A 149 2.20 -4.54 -13.22
CA SER A 149 3.19 -5.44 -12.62
C SER A 149 4.59 -5.21 -13.20
N SER A 150 4.66 -5.07 -14.53
CA SER A 150 5.90 -4.74 -15.25
C SER A 150 6.46 -3.39 -14.82
N SER A 151 5.64 -2.33 -14.77
CA SER A 151 6.08 -1.00 -14.35
C SER A 151 6.60 -0.98 -12.91
N LYS A 152 5.99 -1.74 -12.00
CA LYS A 152 6.46 -1.85 -10.61
C LYS A 152 7.76 -2.68 -10.51
N ALA A 153 7.93 -3.74 -11.33
CA ALA A 153 9.18 -4.46 -11.43
C ALA A 153 10.31 -3.58 -12.01
N MET A 154 10.01 -2.75 -13.00
CA MET A 154 10.97 -1.79 -13.55
C MET A 154 11.34 -0.69 -12.53
N ALA A 155 10.39 -0.18 -11.74
CA ALA A 155 10.66 0.76 -10.66
C ALA A 155 11.57 0.15 -9.58
N ASP A 156 11.36 -1.13 -9.24
CA ASP A 156 12.20 -1.89 -8.31
C ASP A 156 13.63 -2.03 -8.85
N LEU A 157 13.79 -2.51 -10.10
CA LEU A 157 15.08 -2.64 -10.77
C LEU A 157 15.79 -1.29 -10.95
N ALA A 158 15.06 -0.23 -11.32
CA ALA A 158 15.60 1.11 -11.42
C ALA A 158 16.14 1.60 -10.08
N THR A 159 15.42 1.34 -8.99
CA THR A 159 15.87 1.67 -7.63
C THR A 159 17.13 0.89 -7.26
N GLN A 160 17.19 -0.42 -7.52
CA GLN A 160 18.38 -1.23 -7.27
C GLN A 160 19.60 -0.71 -8.04
N SER A 161 19.41 -0.43 -9.35
CA SER A 161 20.47 0.16 -10.18
C SER A 161 20.93 1.53 -9.68
N TRP A 162 19.98 2.36 -9.24
CA TRP A 162 20.26 3.68 -8.67
C TRP A 162 21.15 3.57 -7.43
N LEU A 163 20.80 2.68 -6.51
CA LEU A 163 21.55 2.45 -5.27
C LEU A 163 22.97 1.90 -5.52
N ALA A 164 23.14 1.11 -6.59
CA ALA A 164 24.44 0.57 -6.96
C ALA A 164 25.34 1.61 -7.68
N SER A 165 24.75 2.67 -8.25
CA SER A 165 25.45 3.59 -9.15
C SER A 165 25.74 4.96 -8.55
N PHE A 166 25.00 5.37 -7.53
CA PHE A 166 25.09 6.72 -6.96
C PHE A 166 25.24 6.68 -5.45
N GLU A 167 25.87 7.70 -4.88
CA GLU A 167 25.83 7.94 -3.44
C GLU A 167 24.41 8.30 -3.01
N ASN A 168 23.91 7.61 -2.00
CA ASN A 168 22.55 7.76 -1.51
C ASN A 168 22.51 7.62 0.01
N VAL A 169 21.45 8.17 0.62
CA VAL A 169 21.09 7.81 1.98
C VAL A 169 20.66 6.33 2.05
N PRO A 170 20.73 5.69 3.22
CA PRO A 170 20.21 4.34 3.40
C PRO A 170 18.79 4.24 2.84
N THR A 171 18.57 3.31 1.91
CA THR A 171 17.30 3.20 1.17
C THR A 171 16.84 1.75 1.14
N ALA A 172 15.57 1.51 1.39
CA ALA A 172 15.00 0.18 1.24
C ALA A 172 13.90 0.14 0.17
N ILE A 173 13.77 -1.02 -0.48
CA ILE A 173 12.65 -1.36 -1.34
C ILE A 173 11.74 -2.29 -0.54
N ILE A 174 10.44 -1.98 -0.48
CA ILE A 174 9.46 -2.84 0.18
C ILE A 174 8.47 -3.36 -0.83
N ARG A 175 8.38 -4.68 -0.92
CA ARG A 175 7.41 -5.42 -1.72
C ARG A 175 6.29 -5.90 -0.80
N ALA A 176 5.09 -5.38 -0.98
CA ALA A 176 3.95 -5.72 -0.14
C ALA A 176 2.81 -6.31 -0.96
N GLY A 177 2.11 -7.27 -0.35
CA GLY A 177 0.95 -7.95 -0.94
C GLY A 177 -0.35 -7.15 -0.82
N ASN A 178 -1.47 -7.86 -0.95
CA ASN A 178 -2.80 -7.27 -0.87
C ASN A 178 -3.09 -6.71 0.54
N VAL A 179 -3.46 -5.44 0.58
CA VAL A 179 -3.75 -4.73 1.83
C VAL A 179 -5.21 -4.34 1.86
N ILE A 180 -5.90 -4.64 2.97
CA ILE A 180 -7.29 -4.28 3.22
C ILE A 180 -7.41 -3.34 4.43
N GLY A 181 -8.47 -2.53 4.44
CA GLY A 181 -8.73 -1.55 5.51
C GLY A 181 -9.82 -0.59 5.09
N GLY A 182 -10.28 0.22 6.03
CA GLY A 182 -11.31 1.22 5.78
C GLY A 182 -10.82 2.36 4.86
N GLY A 183 -11.75 2.94 4.10
CA GLY A 183 -11.50 4.16 3.33
C GLY A 183 -10.98 3.97 1.90
N ASP A 184 -10.59 2.78 1.49
CA ASP A 184 -10.30 2.50 0.08
C ASP A 184 -11.58 2.61 -0.74
N LYS A 185 -11.53 3.35 -1.86
CA LYS A 185 -12.65 3.53 -2.79
C LYS A 185 -12.25 3.25 -4.24
N ALA A 186 -11.06 2.69 -4.44
CA ALA A 186 -10.57 2.41 -5.77
C ALA A 186 -11.43 1.34 -6.45
N LYS A 187 -11.84 1.60 -7.68
CA LYS A 187 -12.56 0.64 -8.52
C LYS A 187 -11.70 -0.61 -8.76
N ASP A 188 -12.37 -1.71 -9.04
CA ASP A 188 -11.73 -3.00 -9.36
C ASP A 188 -10.88 -3.59 -8.22
N ARG A 189 -11.06 -3.11 -6.99
CA ARG A 189 -10.53 -3.74 -5.78
C ARG A 189 -11.62 -4.46 -5.01
N LEU A 190 -11.31 -5.65 -4.51
CA LEU A 190 -12.29 -6.54 -3.90
C LEU A 190 -13.15 -5.86 -2.82
N ILE A 191 -12.53 -5.25 -1.80
CA ILE A 191 -13.29 -4.68 -0.67
C ILE A 191 -14.22 -3.54 -1.11
N PRO A 192 -13.78 -2.51 -1.86
CA PRO A 192 -14.68 -1.49 -2.38
C PRO A 192 -15.85 -2.05 -3.20
N ASP A 193 -15.58 -3.04 -4.08
CA ASP A 193 -16.62 -3.66 -4.93
C ASP A 193 -17.62 -4.46 -4.07
N LEU A 194 -17.17 -5.18 -3.04
CA LEU A 194 -18.05 -5.85 -2.08
C LEU A 194 -18.94 -4.86 -1.33
N ILE A 195 -18.35 -3.78 -0.79
CA ILE A 195 -19.10 -2.75 -0.06
C ILE A 195 -20.19 -2.13 -0.95
N GLN A 196 -19.85 -1.81 -2.20
CA GLN A 196 -20.81 -1.27 -3.15
C GLN A 196 -21.98 -2.23 -3.38
N SER A 197 -21.70 -3.52 -3.57
CA SER A 197 -22.73 -4.54 -3.78
C SER A 197 -23.61 -4.73 -2.52
N PHE A 198 -22.98 -4.77 -1.36
CA PHE A 198 -23.70 -4.91 -0.09
C PHE A 198 -24.60 -3.72 0.22
N ASP A 199 -24.16 -2.50 -0.08
CA ASP A 199 -24.94 -1.27 0.03
C ASP A 199 -26.21 -1.29 -0.81
N LEU A 200 -26.15 -1.93 -1.97
CA LEU A 200 -27.29 -2.09 -2.89
C LEU A 200 -28.15 -3.32 -2.55
N GLY A 201 -27.80 -4.10 -1.52
CA GLY A 201 -28.46 -5.36 -1.18
C GLY A 201 -28.30 -6.44 -2.26
N GLN A 202 -27.24 -6.32 -3.09
CA GLN A 202 -26.98 -7.21 -4.21
C GLN A 202 -25.89 -8.22 -3.87
N LYS A 203 -25.84 -9.31 -4.63
CA LYS A 203 -24.70 -10.24 -4.62
C LYS A 203 -23.51 -9.59 -5.36
N PRO A 204 -22.32 -9.62 -4.78
CA PRO A 204 -21.13 -9.18 -5.51
C PRO A 204 -20.79 -10.13 -6.66
N TYR A 205 -20.26 -9.58 -7.75
CA TYR A 205 -19.70 -10.33 -8.86
C TYR A 205 -18.21 -10.56 -8.63
N LEU A 206 -17.78 -11.83 -8.64
CA LEU A 206 -16.39 -12.21 -8.49
C LEU A 206 -15.81 -12.70 -9.81
N ARG A 207 -14.69 -12.14 -10.23
CA ARG A 207 -13.97 -12.52 -11.46
C ARG A 207 -13.19 -13.83 -11.28
N SER A 208 -12.48 -13.97 -10.17
CA SER A 208 -11.60 -15.10 -9.87
C SER A 208 -11.79 -15.55 -8.42
N PRO A 209 -12.93 -16.20 -8.08
CA PRO A 209 -13.26 -16.56 -6.69
C PRO A 209 -12.23 -17.48 -6.03
N ASN A 210 -11.55 -18.31 -6.81
CA ASN A 210 -10.53 -19.25 -6.33
C ASN A 210 -9.11 -18.66 -6.30
N ALA A 211 -8.94 -17.41 -6.75
CA ALA A 211 -7.63 -16.75 -6.70
C ALA A 211 -7.19 -16.55 -5.26
N VAL A 212 -5.94 -16.93 -4.99
CA VAL A 212 -5.32 -16.85 -3.66
C VAL A 212 -4.48 -15.61 -3.55
N ARG A 213 -4.65 -14.87 -2.45
CA ARG A 213 -3.92 -13.62 -2.18
C ARG A 213 -3.45 -13.56 -0.73
N PRO A 214 -2.33 -12.88 -0.45
CA PRO A 214 -1.81 -12.64 0.88
C PRO A 214 -2.51 -11.43 1.51
N TRP A 215 -3.71 -11.64 2.08
CA TRP A 215 -4.51 -10.58 2.69
C TRP A 215 -3.94 -10.13 4.02
N GLN A 216 -3.67 -8.84 4.17
CA GLN A 216 -3.20 -8.26 5.43
C GLN A 216 -3.92 -6.95 5.74
N PHE A 217 -4.04 -6.64 7.03
CA PHE A 217 -4.61 -5.36 7.46
C PHE A 217 -3.63 -4.21 7.19
N VAL A 218 -4.18 -3.05 6.87
CA VAL A 218 -3.37 -1.88 6.48
C VAL A 218 -2.36 -1.47 7.55
N LEU A 219 -2.72 -1.53 8.84
CA LEU A 219 -1.80 -1.16 9.92
C LEU A 219 -0.67 -2.19 10.14
N ASP A 220 -0.91 -3.49 9.88
CA ASP A 220 0.15 -4.50 9.91
C ASP A 220 1.19 -4.24 8.83
N CYS A 221 0.72 -3.95 7.61
CA CYS A 221 1.59 -3.58 6.50
C CYS A 221 2.40 -2.31 6.80
N LEU A 222 1.75 -1.26 7.30
CA LEU A 222 2.39 0.01 7.61
C LEU A 222 3.34 -0.09 8.79
N ASN A 223 3.03 -0.91 9.79
CA ASN A 223 3.97 -1.20 10.87
C ASN A 223 5.26 -1.85 10.34
N GLY A 224 5.14 -2.77 9.37
CA GLY A 224 6.30 -3.32 8.67
C GLY A 224 7.14 -2.26 7.97
N TYR A 225 6.51 -1.26 7.33
CA TYR A 225 7.23 -0.14 6.70
C TYR A 225 8.03 0.67 7.72
N LEU A 226 7.45 0.95 8.88
CA LEU A 226 8.11 1.73 9.93
C LEU A 226 9.25 0.95 10.59
N LEU A 227 9.11 -0.36 10.80
CA LEU A 227 10.22 -1.20 11.26
C LEU A 227 11.41 -1.21 10.29
N VAL A 228 11.15 -1.16 8.97
CA VAL A 228 12.22 -1.01 7.97
C VAL A 228 12.87 0.37 8.09
N VAL A 229 12.10 1.45 8.26
CA VAL A 229 12.66 2.79 8.51
C VAL A 229 13.54 2.80 9.75
N ASP A 230 13.07 2.25 10.88
CA ASP A 230 13.81 2.19 12.13
C ASP A 230 15.12 1.40 11.97
N SER A 231 15.10 0.32 11.18
CA SER A 231 16.29 -0.48 10.91
C SER A 231 17.34 0.31 10.10
N LEU A 232 16.92 1.09 9.12
CA LEU A 232 17.82 1.97 8.34
C LEU A 232 18.41 3.08 9.22
N LEU A 233 17.59 3.72 10.06
CA LEU A 233 18.05 4.74 11.02
C LEU A 233 19.02 4.17 12.06
N SER A 234 18.90 2.90 12.40
CA SER A 234 19.85 2.20 13.31
C SER A 234 21.15 1.74 12.64
N GLY A 235 21.36 2.09 11.37
CA GLY A 235 22.60 1.85 10.64
C GLY A 235 22.61 0.59 9.78
N GLN A 236 21.47 -0.05 9.54
CA GLN A 236 21.43 -1.13 8.55
C GLN A 236 21.60 -0.56 7.14
N SER A 237 22.29 -1.31 6.29
CA SER A 237 22.50 -0.95 4.88
C SER A 237 21.20 -1.07 4.07
N SER A 238 21.19 -0.40 2.93
CA SER A 238 20.11 -0.51 1.93
C SER A 238 19.75 -1.96 1.63
N SER A 239 18.47 -2.28 1.57
CA SER A 239 17.99 -3.65 1.46
C SER A 239 16.61 -3.74 0.82
N ILE A 240 16.24 -4.96 0.41
CA ILE A 240 14.91 -5.29 -0.12
C ILE A 240 14.16 -6.11 0.93
N TRP A 241 12.87 -5.84 1.11
CA TRP A 241 12.03 -6.49 2.10
C TRP A 241 10.69 -6.91 1.52
N ASN A 242 10.29 -8.15 1.77
CA ASN A 242 8.93 -8.60 1.60
C ASN A 242 8.14 -8.34 2.89
N ILE A 243 6.97 -7.70 2.76
CA ILE A 243 6.03 -7.49 3.86
C ILE A 243 4.67 -8.07 3.44
N GLY A 244 4.37 -9.24 3.92
CA GLY A 244 3.14 -9.96 3.61
C GLY A 244 2.84 -11.01 4.69
N PRO A 245 1.56 -11.40 4.85
CA PRO A 245 1.13 -12.27 5.93
C PRO A 245 1.71 -13.69 5.80
N ASP A 246 1.71 -14.39 6.92
CA ASP A 246 2.16 -15.78 6.99
C ASP A 246 1.24 -16.71 6.19
N TYR A 247 1.73 -17.92 5.94
CA TYR A 247 1.05 -18.93 5.12
C TYR A 247 -0.34 -19.30 5.65
N GLU A 248 -0.52 -19.28 6.95
CA GLU A 248 -1.80 -19.56 7.62
C GLU A 248 -2.91 -18.53 7.32
N TYR A 249 -2.53 -17.32 6.86
CA TYR A 249 -3.46 -16.23 6.49
C TYR A 249 -3.89 -16.29 5.02
N ILE A 250 -3.46 -17.32 4.29
CA ILE A 250 -3.81 -17.46 2.88
C ILE A 250 -5.27 -17.81 2.73
N ARG A 251 -5.98 -17.01 1.96
CA ARG A 251 -7.41 -17.21 1.67
C ARG A 251 -7.71 -16.89 0.22
N THR A 252 -8.76 -17.52 -0.28
CA THR A 252 -9.29 -17.22 -1.61
C THR A 252 -10.11 -15.92 -1.56
N VAL A 253 -10.35 -15.34 -2.73
CA VAL A 253 -11.27 -14.21 -2.90
C VAL A 253 -12.67 -14.59 -2.38
N ALA A 254 -13.12 -15.83 -2.62
CA ALA A 254 -14.40 -16.34 -2.13
C ALA A 254 -14.46 -16.39 -0.58
N ASP A 255 -13.37 -16.78 0.10
CA ASP A 255 -13.32 -16.81 1.56
C ASP A 255 -13.45 -15.41 2.16
N VAL A 256 -12.72 -14.43 1.60
CA VAL A 256 -12.84 -13.02 2.01
C VAL A 256 -14.26 -12.52 1.79
N THR A 257 -14.85 -12.80 0.63
CA THR A 257 -16.22 -12.37 0.28
C THR A 257 -17.26 -12.95 1.25
N LYS A 258 -17.14 -14.25 1.56
CA LYS A 258 -18.02 -14.93 2.50
C LYS A 258 -17.96 -14.30 3.89
N LEU A 259 -16.75 -14.10 4.42
CA LEU A 259 -16.57 -13.52 5.75
C LEU A 259 -17.04 -12.06 5.78
N ALA A 260 -16.69 -11.27 4.75
CA ALA A 260 -17.16 -9.89 4.61
C ALA A 260 -18.70 -9.80 4.60
N GLY A 261 -19.37 -10.68 3.86
CA GLY A 261 -20.83 -10.77 3.82
C GLY A 261 -21.42 -11.11 5.18
N GLN A 262 -20.85 -12.05 5.92
CA GLN A 262 -21.27 -12.41 7.27
C GLN A 262 -21.17 -11.21 8.23
N VAL A 263 -20.03 -10.51 8.23
CA VAL A 263 -19.81 -9.31 9.08
C VAL A 263 -20.74 -8.17 8.68
N TRP A 264 -20.99 -7.98 7.40
CA TRP A 264 -21.91 -6.95 6.91
C TRP A 264 -23.36 -7.24 7.29
N GLY A 265 -23.73 -8.50 7.38
CA GLY A 265 -25.12 -8.95 7.54
C GLY A 265 -25.81 -9.25 6.20
N ASN A 266 -25.04 -9.46 5.15
CA ASN A 266 -25.49 -9.87 3.82
C ASN A 266 -24.97 -11.28 3.49
N ALA A 267 -25.74 -12.30 3.78
CA ALA A 267 -25.37 -13.70 3.53
C ALA A 267 -25.74 -14.20 2.12
N ALA A 268 -26.02 -13.30 1.17
CA ALA A 268 -26.56 -13.66 -0.15
C ALA A 268 -25.58 -14.42 -1.07
N GLY A 269 -24.34 -14.62 -0.63
CA GLY A 269 -23.28 -15.26 -1.44
C GLY A 269 -22.73 -14.32 -2.50
N TRP A 270 -22.24 -14.87 -3.61
CA TRP A 270 -21.66 -14.14 -4.75
C TRP A 270 -22.07 -14.78 -6.07
N GLU A 271 -21.88 -14.07 -7.18
CA GLU A 271 -22.07 -14.56 -8.53
C GLU A 271 -20.76 -14.48 -9.31
N LEU A 272 -20.56 -15.40 -10.27
CA LEU A 272 -19.38 -15.39 -11.14
C LEU A 272 -19.54 -14.32 -12.21
N ASP A 273 -18.56 -13.44 -12.35
CA ASP A 273 -18.46 -12.57 -13.51
C ASP A 273 -17.96 -13.39 -14.71
N SER A 274 -18.85 -13.67 -15.67
CA SER A 274 -18.55 -14.45 -16.86
C SER A 274 -18.00 -13.60 -18.03
N SER A 275 -17.78 -12.30 -17.83
CA SER A 275 -17.20 -11.44 -18.85
C SER A 275 -15.73 -11.77 -19.11
N VAL A 276 -15.23 -11.48 -20.32
CA VAL A 276 -13.82 -11.66 -20.65
C VAL A 276 -12.98 -10.74 -19.79
N GLN A 277 -12.09 -11.31 -18.99
CA GLN A 277 -11.24 -10.59 -18.05
C GLN A 277 -9.79 -10.53 -18.56
N PRO A 278 -9.06 -9.43 -18.34
CA PRO A 278 -7.61 -9.42 -18.49
C PRO A 278 -6.96 -10.49 -17.63
N HIS A 279 -5.77 -10.93 -18.02
CA HIS A 279 -5.01 -11.93 -17.25
C HIS A 279 -4.81 -11.45 -15.80
N GLU A 280 -5.13 -12.31 -14.86
CA GLU A 280 -4.86 -12.12 -13.43
C GLU A 280 -4.26 -13.39 -12.85
N ASP A 281 -3.19 -13.25 -12.07
CA ASP A 281 -2.51 -14.38 -11.44
C ASP A 281 -3.46 -15.13 -10.49
N ASN A 282 -3.48 -16.46 -10.58
CA ASN A 282 -4.30 -17.28 -9.70
C ASN A 282 -3.69 -17.47 -8.31
N PHE A 283 -2.36 -17.41 -8.21
CA PHE A 283 -1.63 -17.68 -6.99
C PHE A 283 -0.44 -16.74 -6.85
N LEU A 284 -0.43 -15.95 -5.78
CA LEU A 284 0.65 -15.03 -5.48
C LEU A 284 0.85 -14.96 -3.96
N LEU A 285 2.06 -15.28 -3.52
CA LEU A 285 2.44 -15.26 -2.11
C LEU A 285 3.82 -14.64 -1.93
N LEU A 286 3.99 -13.95 -0.82
CA LEU A 286 5.30 -13.50 -0.32
C LEU A 286 5.77 -14.41 0.80
N ASN A 287 7.07 -14.69 0.81
CA ASN A 287 7.75 -15.17 2.00
C ASN A 287 8.38 -13.95 2.69
N SER A 288 7.94 -13.66 3.91
CA SER A 288 8.40 -12.53 4.72
C SER A 288 9.31 -12.96 5.87
N ASP A 289 9.91 -14.15 5.81
CA ASP A 289 10.79 -14.69 6.85
C ASP A 289 11.98 -13.77 7.17
N LYS A 290 12.50 -13.06 6.16
CA LYS A 290 13.56 -12.07 6.37
C LYS A 290 13.09 -10.95 7.30
N ALA A 291 11.92 -10.38 7.06
CA ALA A 291 11.35 -9.32 7.92
C ALA A 291 11.04 -9.84 9.33
N ARG A 292 10.51 -11.07 9.45
CA ARG A 292 10.23 -11.70 10.74
C ARG A 292 11.48 -11.88 11.57
N ARG A 293 12.54 -12.45 10.98
CA ARG A 293 13.79 -12.76 11.70
C ARG A 293 14.62 -11.51 12.03
N ASN A 294 14.70 -10.55 11.10
CA ASN A 294 15.64 -9.45 11.22
C ASN A 294 15.02 -8.18 11.80
N LEU A 295 13.69 -7.99 11.62
CA LEU A 295 12.96 -6.81 12.11
C LEU A 295 11.99 -7.15 13.25
N GLY A 296 11.78 -8.43 13.55
CA GLY A 296 10.74 -8.86 14.49
C GLY A 296 9.31 -8.57 13.99
N TRP A 297 9.14 -8.30 12.67
CA TRP A 297 7.83 -8.01 12.14
C TRP A 297 6.91 -9.22 12.21
N LYS A 298 5.70 -9.02 12.71
CA LYS A 298 4.60 -9.99 12.73
C LYS A 298 3.29 -9.27 12.53
N GLU A 299 2.32 -9.98 11.98
CA GLU A 299 0.93 -9.52 11.99
C GLU A 299 0.40 -9.48 13.43
N LYS A 300 -0.28 -8.38 13.76
CA LYS A 300 -1.02 -8.24 15.02
C LYS A 300 -2.46 -8.74 14.92
N LEU A 301 -3.05 -8.69 13.73
CA LEU A 301 -4.41 -9.14 13.48
C LEU A 301 -4.41 -10.46 12.72
N SER A 302 -5.27 -11.38 13.14
CA SER A 302 -5.64 -12.56 12.34
C SER A 302 -6.29 -12.16 11.02
N PHE A 303 -6.42 -13.11 10.09
CA PHE A 303 -7.17 -12.89 8.85
C PHE A 303 -8.61 -12.45 9.15
N GLU A 304 -9.27 -13.14 10.07
CA GLU A 304 -10.64 -12.89 10.46
C GLU A 304 -10.81 -11.47 11.05
N GLU A 305 -9.94 -11.07 11.96
CA GLU A 305 -9.90 -9.71 12.53
C GLU A 305 -9.63 -8.65 11.47
N SER A 306 -8.73 -8.92 10.53
CA SER A 306 -8.41 -8.00 9.43
C SER A 306 -9.63 -7.69 8.57
N VAL A 307 -10.42 -8.71 8.23
CA VAL A 307 -11.68 -8.55 7.48
C VAL A 307 -12.73 -7.88 8.35
N GLU A 308 -12.89 -8.32 9.60
CA GLU A 308 -13.86 -7.75 10.54
C GLU A 308 -13.63 -6.25 10.78
N TRP A 309 -12.41 -5.83 11.07
CA TRP A 309 -12.10 -4.41 11.28
C TRP A 309 -12.33 -3.59 10.02
N THR A 310 -11.96 -4.15 8.87
CA THR A 310 -12.20 -3.51 7.58
C THR A 310 -13.69 -3.28 7.34
N ILE A 311 -14.50 -4.33 7.43
CA ILE A 311 -15.95 -4.27 7.14
C ILE A 311 -16.70 -3.42 8.17
N ASN A 312 -16.38 -3.55 9.46
CA ASN A 312 -16.99 -2.74 10.51
C ASN A 312 -16.70 -1.25 10.35
N TRP A 313 -15.48 -0.87 9.87
CA TRP A 313 -15.18 0.51 9.54
C TRP A 313 -16.18 1.07 8.51
N TYR A 314 -16.44 0.34 7.41
CA TYR A 314 -17.40 0.76 6.39
C TYR A 314 -18.82 0.81 6.93
N LYS A 315 -19.25 -0.18 7.72
CA LYS A 315 -20.59 -0.19 8.37
C LYS A 315 -20.79 1.04 9.25
N ASN A 316 -19.81 1.36 10.09
CA ASN A 316 -19.88 2.50 11.00
C ASN A 316 -19.97 3.82 10.22
N VAL A 317 -19.14 3.98 9.18
CA VAL A 317 -19.18 5.17 8.31
C VAL A 317 -20.51 5.29 7.56
N ARG A 318 -21.07 4.17 7.10
CA ARG A 318 -22.41 4.15 6.49
C ARG A 318 -23.51 4.54 7.49
N SER A 319 -23.35 4.18 8.75
CA SER A 319 -24.27 4.55 9.82
C SER A 319 -24.05 5.99 10.33
N GLY A 320 -23.21 6.78 9.67
CA GLY A 320 -22.98 8.21 9.96
C GLY A 320 -21.76 8.52 10.80
N ALA A 321 -20.90 7.53 11.11
CA ALA A 321 -19.65 7.83 11.80
C ALA A 321 -18.66 8.59 10.90
N ASP A 322 -17.87 9.48 11.50
CA ASP A 322 -16.81 10.21 10.82
C ASP A 322 -15.67 9.23 10.42
N PRO A 323 -15.30 9.14 9.11
CA PRO A 323 -14.26 8.25 8.62
C PRO A 323 -12.91 8.41 9.32
N LEU A 324 -12.54 9.64 9.67
CA LEU A 324 -11.30 9.93 10.37
C LEU A 324 -11.33 9.43 11.82
N ILE A 325 -12.47 9.58 12.51
CA ILE A 325 -12.64 9.10 13.88
C ILE A 325 -12.57 7.56 13.90
N GLU A 326 -13.20 6.88 12.95
CA GLU A 326 -13.14 5.42 12.87
C GLU A 326 -11.71 4.93 12.57
N ALA A 327 -10.96 5.63 11.70
CA ALA A 327 -9.55 5.31 11.47
C ALA A 327 -8.69 5.50 12.74
N LYS A 328 -8.91 6.59 13.49
CA LYS A 328 -8.22 6.85 14.76
C LYS A 328 -8.52 5.75 15.80
N LYS A 329 -9.77 5.34 15.95
CA LYS A 329 -10.15 4.22 16.84
C LYS A 329 -9.41 2.93 16.48
N ASN A 330 -9.32 2.60 15.19
CA ASN A 330 -8.59 1.41 14.74
C ASN A 330 -7.10 1.52 15.06
N ILE A 331 -6.47 2.70 14.87
CA ILE A 331 -5.08 2.92 15.24
C ILE A 331 -4.90 2.78 16.75
N ASP A 332 -5.78 3.39 17.58
CA ASP A 332 -5.73 3.29 19.03
C ASP A 332 -5.79 1.85 19.50
N LYS A 333 -6.73 1.09 18.96
CA LYS A 333 -6.89 -0.33 19.28
C LYS A 333 -5.69 -1.16 18.82
N PHE A 334 -5.16 -0.90 17.61
CA PHE A 334 -4.00 -1.60 17.06
C PHE A 334 -2.73 -1.38 17.88
N GLU A 335 -2.49 -0.15 18.37
CA GLU A 335 -1.33 0.17 19.22
C GLU A 335 -1.37 -0.51 20.59
N LEU A 336 -2.56 -0.88 21.07
CA LEU A 336 -2.73 -1.60 22.34
C LEU A 336 -2.49 -3.11 22.22
N ILE A 337 -2.49 -3.68 21.01
CA ILE A 337 -2.20 -5.10 20.81
C ILE A 337 -0.70 -5.32 21.00
N ASN A 338 -0.35 -6.03 22.08
CA ASN A 338 1.01 -6.49 22.34
C ASN A 338 1.29 -7.76 21.53
N LEU A 339 2.46 -7.86 20.93
CA LEU A 339 2.95 -9.06 20.22
C LEU A 339 3.54 -10.07 21.20
#